data_feda033ef9e58ac6e012cbbfca7270b8
#
_entry.id   feda033ef9e58ac6e012cbbfca7270b8
#
_cell.length_a   1.000
_cell.length_b   1.000
_cell.length_c   1.000
_cell.angle_alpha   90.00
_cell.angle_beta   90.00
_cell.angle_gamma   90.00
#
_symmetry.space_group_name_H-M   'P 1'
#
loop_
_entity.id
_entity.type
_entity.pdbx_description
1 polymer ?
#
loop_
_entity_poly.entity_id
_entity_poly.type
_entity_poly.pdbx_seq_one_letter_code
_entity_poly.pdbx_strand_id
1 'polypeptide(L)'
;RKAFACGDIPFYFVEIAPYWYNDADDTNAAVLREQQYVASKRIKNCGLIGNNDGAYAWELKQIHPSQKRKVGERLAYRALTDTYGVKGLISKNPTFESLTVKGNEAIVKLSNTDGGIYPLYGIQGFEVAGADGKFYRAAARYDWHDGIVLSSDKVAVPRAVRYCFRNFMLGNARNQGGLPLIPFRATVK
;
A
#
# COMPACT_ATOMS: atom_id res chain seq x y z
N ARG A 1 23.62 -2.12 -12.58
CA ARG A 1 24.38 -3.39 -12.47
C ARG A 1 25.63 -3.39 -13.33
N LYS A 2 25.57 -2.90 -14.56
CA LYS A 2 26.77 -2.78 -15.41
C LYS A 2 27.88 -1.96 -14.73
N ALA A 3 27.51 -0.79 -14.13
CA ALA A 3 28.48 0.09 -13.47
C ALA A 3 29.17 -0.55 -12.25
N PHE A 4 28.50 -1.47 -11.57
CA PHE A 4 29.08 -2.16 -10.41
C PHE A 4 29.84 -3.43 -10.76
N ALA A 5 29.74 -3.93 -12.00
CA ALA A 5 30.38 -5.17 -12.48
C ALA A 5 30.11 -6.41 -11.61
N CYS A 6 29.00 -6.43 -10.86
CA CYS A 6 28.64 -7.46 -9.88
C CYS A 6 27.57 -8.45 -10.38
N GLY A 7 27.30 -8.51 -11.69
CA GLY A 7 26.27 -9.39 -12.25
C GLY A 7 24.84 -8.98 -11.87
N ASP A 8 23.95 -9.93 -11.68
CA ASP A 8 22.53 -9.71 -11.38
C ASP A 8 22.29 -9.55 -9.87
N ILE A 9 22.91 -8.54 -9.26
CA ILE A 9 22.70 -8.23 -7.84
C ILE A 9 21.26 -7.82 -7.57
N PRO A 10 20.68 -8.21 -6.42
CA PRO A 10 19.36 -7.76 -6.01
C PRO A 10 19.35 -6.24 -5.79
N PHE A 11 18.21 -5.61 -6.07
CA PHE A 11 18.00 -4.18 -5.85
C PHE A 11 16.74 -3.97 -5.02
N TYR A 12 16.92 -3.59 -3.76
CA TYR A 12 15.82 -3.27 -2.87
C TYR A 12 15.72 -1.78 -2.65
N PHE A 13 14.50 -1.26 -2.70
CA PHE A 13 14.25 0.16 -2.48
C PHE A 13 12.98 0.40 -1.66
N VAL A 14 12.89 1.59 -1.13
CA VAL A 14 11.85 2.03 -0.20
C VAL A 14 10.84 2.89 -0.95
N GLU A 15 9.56 2.62 -0.75
CA GLU A 15 8.49 3.54 -1.13
C GLU A 15 8.71 4.88 -0.43
N ILE A 16 8.53 6.00 -1.12
CA ILE A 16 8.62 7.31 -0.48
C ILE A 16 7.57 7.43 0.63
N ALA A 17 7.98 8.02 1.75
CA ALA A 17 7.09 8.26 2.87
C ALA A 17 6.01 9.30 2.52
N PRO A 18 4.85 9.28 3.19
CA PRO A 18 3.88 10.35 3.11
C PRO A 18 4.51 11.70 3.47
N TYR A 19 4.25 12.72 2.66
CA TYR A 19 4.68 14.09 2.89
C TYR A 19 3.70 15.04 2.20
N TRP A 20 3.45 16.19 2.80
CA TRP A 20 2.57 17.20 2.23
C TRP A 20 3.25 17.98 1.10
N TYR A 21 2.98 17.56 -0.12
CA TYR A 21 3.33 18.32 -1.32
C TYR A 21 2.21 19.32 -1.64
N ASN A 22 2.59 20.48 -2.13
CA ASN A 22 1.62 21.53 -2.48
C ASN A 22 1.18 21.39 -3.94
N ASP A 23 0.31 20.43 -4.23
CA ASP A 23 -0.34 20.23 -5.53
C ASP A 23 -1.87 20.27 -5.40
N ALA A 24 -2.53 20.71 -6.46
CA ALA A 24 -3.98 20.98 -6.45
C ALA A 24 -4.82 19.72 -6.14
N ASP A 25 -4.38 18.55 -6.61
CA ASP A 25 -5.13 17.29 -6.48
C ASP A 25 -4.73 16.45 -5.25
N ASP A 26 -3.72 16.88 -4.51
CA ASP A 26 -3.16 16.16 -3.36
C ASP A 26 -2.75 14.70 -3.69
N THR A 27 -2.23 14.44 -4.91
CA THR A 27 -1.96 13.07 -5.38
C THR A 27 -0.58 12.84 -6.00
N ASN A 28 0.25 13.86 -6.20
CA ASN A 28 1.54 13.71 -6.90
C ASN A 28 2.45 12.66 -6.25
N ALA A 29 2.56 12.65 -4.92
CA ALA A 29 3.33 11.63 -4.23
C ALA A 29 2.69 10.24 -4.32
N ALA A 30 1.36 10.16 -4.34
CA ALA A 30 0.66 8.88 -4.52
C ALA A 30 0.92 8.28 -5.91
N VAL A 31 0.93 9.12 -6.95
CA VAL A 31 1.30 8.70 -8.32
C VAL A 31 2.76 8.23 -8.36
N LEU A 32 3.68 8.93 -7.70
CA LEU A 32 5.08 8.45 -7.62
C LEU A 32 5.19 7.10 -6.91
N ARG A 33 4.50 6.90 -5.77
CA ARG A 33 4.46 5.59 -5.09
C ARG A 33 3.89 4.49 -6.00
N GLU A 34 2.83 4.77 -6.74
CA GLU A 34 2.29 3.86 -7.75
C GLU A 34 3.36 3.47 -8.80
N GLN A 35 4.12 4.45 -9.31
CA GLN A 35 5.18 4.18 -10.28
C GLN A 35 6.37 3.41 -9.66
N GLN A 36 6.70 3.67 -8.41
CA GLN A 36 7.69 2.86 -7.67
C GLN A 36 7.22 1.39 -7.58
N TYR A 37 5.95 1.16 -7.26
CA TYR A 37 5.39 -0.20 -7.23
C TYR A 37 5.43 -0.86 -8.61
N VAL A 38 5.00 -0.16 -9.67
CA VAL A 38 5.07 -0.67 -11.05
C VAL A 38 6.51 -1.02 -11.44
N ALA A 39 7.47 -0.15 -11.12
CA ALA A 39 8.90 -0.41 -11.38
C ALA A 39 9.39 -1.68 -10.68
N SER A 40 8.99 -1.90 -9.43
CA SER A 40 9.36 -3.10 -8.68
C SER A 40 8.88 -4.42 -9.32
N LYS A 41 7.79 -4.36 -10.10
CA LYS A 41 7.26 -5.52 -10.83
C LYS A 41 7.91 -5.75 -12.18
N ARG A 42 8.47 -4.70 -12.78
CA ARG A 42 9.09 -4.76 -14.12
C ARG A 42 10.59 -5.04 -14.08
N ILE A 43 11.26 -4.59 -13.02
CA ILE A 43 12.71 -4.76 -12.87
C ILE A 43 13.00 -6.15 -12.30
N LYS A 44 13.76 -6.95 -13.03
CA LYS A 44 14.19 -8.28 -12.57
C LYS A 44 15.04 -8.16 -11.31
N ASN A 45 14.90 -9.13 -10.39
CA ASN A 45 15.65 -9.20 -9.13
C ASN A 45 15.56 -7.87 -8.34
N CYS A 46 14.33 -7.40 -8.15
CA CYS A 46 14.02 -6.13 -7.52
C CYS A 46 12.93 -6.29 -6.48
N GLY A 47 13.01 -5.55 -5.38
CA GLY A 47 12.01 -5.55 -4.32
C GLY A 47 11.73 -4.15 -3.79
N LEU A 48 10.44 -3.85 -3.60
CA LEU A 48 9.96 -2.66 -2.93
C LEU A 48 9.51 -3.02 -1.52
N ILE A 49 9.80 -2.17 -0.55
CA ILE A 49 9.14 -2.17 0.76
C ILE A 49 8.23 -0.96 0.89
N GLY A 50 7.01 -1.18 1.39
CA GLY A 50 6.04 -0.13 1.66
C GLY A 50 6.44 0.72 2.87
N ASN A 51 6.16 2.02 2.79
CA ASN A 51 6.51 2.99 3.82
C ASN A 51 5.41 4.06 4.05
N ASN A 52 4.17 3.78 3.64
CA ASN A 52 3.04 4.69 3.85
C ASN A 52 2.61 4.82 5.33
N ASP A 53 3.14 3.99 6.22
CA ASP A 53 3.05 4.09 7.68
C ASP A 53 4.36 4.58 8.33
N GLY A 54 5.31 5.07 7.54
CA GLY A 54 6.65 5.49 7.99
C GLY A 54 6.69 6.87 8.64
N ALA A 55 5.59 7.63 8.60
CA ALA A 55 5.47 8.93 9.26
C ALA A 55 4.43 8.88 10.40
N TYR A 56 4.58 9.76 11.39
CA TYR A 56 3.53 10.04 12.37
C TYR A 56 2.59 11.15 11.87
N ALA A 57 1.39 11.21 12.42
CA ALA A 57 0.36 12.19 11.99
C ALA A 57 0.83 13.66 12.11
N TRP A 58 1.70 13.96 13.07
CA TRP A 58 2.27 15.31 13.27
C TRP A 58 3.44 15.62 12.33
N GLU A 59 3.93 14.62 11.58
CA GLU A 59 5.05 14.78 10.63
C GLU A 59 4.59 15.19 9.22
N LEU A 60 3.39 15.73 9.06
CA LEU A 60 2.81 16.14 7.79
C LEU A 60 3.77 16.95 6.89
N LYS A 61 4.55 17.85 7.51
CA LYS A 61 5.53 18.71 6.82
C LYS A 61 6.98 18.25 7.05
N GLN A 62 7.19 17.05 7.59
CA GLN A 62 8.53 16.49 7.82
C GLN A 62 8.91 15.52 6.69
N ILE A 63 9.76 16.00 5.77
CA ILE A 63 10.20 15.17 4.64
C ILE A 63 11.13 14.01 5.07
N HIS A 64 11.70 14.08 6.26
CA HIS A 64 12.53 13.05 6.86
C HIS A 64 11.82 12.43 8.06
N PRO A 65 10.84 11.53 7.85
CA PRO A 65 10.09 10.95 8.96
C PRO A 65 11.00 10.16 9.90
N SER A 66 10.64 10.13 11.18
CA SER A 66 11.51 9.61 12.23
C SER A 66 11.57 8.09 12.33
N GLN A 67 10.61 7.36 11.76
CA GLN A 67 10.49 5.90 11.89
C GLN A 67 11.52 5.10 11.04
N LYS A 68 12.81 5.44 11.13
CA LYS A 68 13.87 4.84 10.32
C LYS A 68 14.12 3.36 10.63
N ARG A 69 13.91 2.94 11.88
CA ARG A 69 14.09 1.54 12.29
C ARG A 69 13.19 0.60 11.49
N LYS A 70 11.92 0.92 11.32
CA LYS A 70 10.99 0.13 10.50
C LYS A 70 11.50 -0.09 9.06
N VAL A 71 12.07 0.96 8.47
CA VAL A 71 12.61 0.89 7.11
C VAL A 71 13.77 -0.10 7.04
N GLY A 72 14.72 -0.01 7.97
CA GLY A 72 15.87 -0.92 8.04
C GLY A 72 15.46 -2.38 8.26
N GLU A 73 14.55 -2.63 9.21
CA GLU A 73 14.04 -3.97 9.51
C GLU A 73 13.33 -4.58 8.30
N ARG A 74 12.47 -3.83 7.60
CA ARG A 74 11.76 -4.29 6.40
C ARG A 74 12.71 -4.62 5.26
N LEU A 75 13.73 -3.80 5.03
CA LEU A 75 14.77 -4.07 4.03
C LEU A 75 15.55 -5.35 4.40
N ALA A 76 15.91 -5.51 5.68
CA ALA A 76 16.60 -6.70 6.15
C ALA A 76 15.76 -7.96 5.95
N TYR A 77 14.49 -7.96 6.35
CA TYR A 77 13.58 -9.10 6.16
C TYR A 77 13.41 -9.43 4.66
N ARG A 78 13.30 -8.41 3.82
CA ARG A 78 13.20 -8.59 2.39
C ARG A 78 14.46 -9.25 1.81
N ALA A 79 15.64 -8.79 2.20
CA ALA A 79 16.91 -9.38 1.79
C ALA A 79 17.06 -10.82 2.31
N LEU A 80 16.75 -11.07 3.58
CA LEU A 80 16.83 -12.39 4.18
C LEU A 80 15.98 -13.42 3.42
N THR A 81 14.77 -13.07 3.04
CA THR A 81 13.88 -14.00 2.32
C THR A 81 14.23 -14.12 0.83
N ASP A 82 14.38 -12.99 0.12
CA ASP A 82 14.51 -13.02 -1.35
C ASP A 82 15.94 -13.31 -1.82
N THR A 83 16.96 -12.89 -1.06
CA THR A 83 18.38 -13.14 -1.42
C THR A 83 18.96 -14.36 -0.72
N TYR A 84 18.72 -14.46 0.60
CA TYR A 84 19.35 -15.52 1.41
C TYR A 84 18.46 -16.73 1.66
N GLY A 85 17.22 -16.72 1.15
CA GLY A 85 16.31 -17.88 1.19
C GLY A 85 15.81 -18.27 2.58
N VAL A 86 15.91 -17.37 3.58
CA VAL A 86 15.41 -17.62 4.94
C VAL A 86 13.90 -17.84 4.91
N LYS A 87 13.45 -18.91 5.54
CA LYS A 87 12.04 -19.32 5.60
C LYS A 87 11.37 -18.83 6.90
N GLY A 88 10.03 -18.73 6.87
CA GLY A 88 9.22 -18.39 8.05
C GLY A 88 9.17 -16.87 8.36
N LEU A 89 9.76 -16.02 7.54
CA LEU A 89 9.66 -14.57 7.68
C LEU A 89 8.63 -14.00 6.71
N ILE A 90 7.74 -13.14 7.21
CA ILE A 90 6.82 -12.35 6.38
C ILE A 90 7.57 -11.09 5.95
N SER A 91 7.91 -10.98 4.67
CA SER A 91 8.73 -9.89 4.13
C SER A 91 8.09 -9.12 2.97
N LYS A 92 6.95 -9.62 2.48
CA LYS A 92 6.23 -9.00 1.36
C LYS A 92 5.04 -8.21 1.88
N ASN A 93 4.93 -6.97 1.43
CA ASN A 93 3.78 -6.14 1.72
C ASN A 93 2.50 -6.70 1.08
N PRO A 94 1.33 -6.57 1.73
CA PRO A 94 0.06 -6.78 1.05
C PRO A 94 -0.07 -5.85 -0.15
N THR A 95 -0.63 -6.37 -1.23
CA THR A 95 -0.81 -5.63 -2.48
C THR A 95 -2.18 -5.87 -3.07
N PHE A 96 -2.70 -4.89 -3.78
CA PHE A 96 -3.97 -5.01 -4.52
C PHE A 96 -3.91 -6.14 -5.54
N GLU A 97 -4.98 -6.93 -5.62
CA GLU A 97 -5.15 -8.02 -6.58
C GLU A 97 -6.36 -7.79 -7.48
N SER A 98 -7.54 -7.61 -6.88
CA SER A 98 -8.77 -7.41 -7.67
C SER A 98 -9.80 -6.57 -6.91
N LEU A 99 -10.73 -5.98 -7.68
CA LEU A 99 -11.88 -5.23 -7.20
C LEU A 99 -13.15 -5.81 -7.80
N THR A 100 -14.11 -6.13 -6.94
CA THR A 100 -15.47 -6.49 -7.32
C THR A 100 -16.48 -5.63 -6.56
N VAL A 101 -17.71 -5.53 -7.05
CA VAL A 101 -18.77 -4.76 -6.40
C VAL A 101 -19.99 -5.64 -6.20
N LYS A 102 -20.58 -5.59 -5.01
CA LYS A 102 -21.80 -6.30 -4.65
C LYS A 102 -22.74 -5.31 -3.93
N GLY A 103 -23.75 -4.86 -4.68
CA GLY A 103 -24.67 -3.83 -4.18
C GLY A 103 -23.93 -2.52 -3.88
N ASN A 104 -23.96 -2.05 -2.63
CA ASN A 104 -23.29 -0.85 -2.15
C ASN A 104 -21.90 -1.11 -1.59
N GLU A 105 -21.40 -2.34 -1.63
CA GLU A 105 -20.10 -2.72 -1.14
C GLU A 105 -19.09 -2.92 -2.28
N ALA A 106 -17.89 -2.39 -2.09
CA ALA A 106 -16.72 -2.71 -2.90
C ALA A 106 -15.87 -3.74 -2.15
N ILE A 107 -15.49 -4.81 -2.84
CA ILE A 107 -14.73 -5.92 -2.28
C ILE A 107 -13.35 -5.94 -2.93
N VAL A 108 -12.32 -5.76 -2.12
CA VAL A 108 -10.91 -5.71 -2.54
C VAL A 108 -10.20 -6.98 -2.09
N LYS A 109 -9.76 -7.78 -3.06
CA LYS A 109 -8.84 -8.89 -2.81
C LYS A 109 -7.40 -8.38 -2.78
N LEU A 110 -6.62 -8.98 -1.90
CA LEU A 110 -5.21 -8.65 -1.70
C LEU A 110 -4.35 -9.90 -1.79
N SER A 111 -3.13 -9.74 -2.31
CA SER A 111 -2.06 -10.76 -2.23
C SER A 111 -1.14 -10.47 -1.03
N ASN A 112 -0.35 -11.48 -0.60
CA ASN A 112 0.59 -11.40 0.52
C ASN A 112 -0.09 -11.03 1.86
N THR A 113 -1.23 -11.64 2.11
CA THR A 113 -2.03 -11.43 3.32
C THR A 113 -1.76 -12.45 4.41
N ASP A 114 -0.55 -13.01 4.46
CA ASP A 114 -0.15 -14.04 5.42
C ASP A 114 -0.68 -13.73 6.82
N GLY A 115 -1.55 -14.62 7.34
CA GLY A 115 -2.22 -14.44 8.62
C GLY A 115 -3.31 -13.37 8.67
N GLY A 116 -3.79 -12.87 7.51
CA GLY A 116 -4.86 -11.87 7.41
C GLY A 116 -4.40 -10.41 7.40
N ILE A 117 -5.37 -9.50 7.39
CA ILE A 117 -5.14 -8.04 7.45
C ILE A 117 -5.66 -7.48 8.78
N TYR A 118 -4.88 -6.64 9.40
CA TYR A 118 -5.15 -6.02 10.68
C TYR A 118 -5.11 -4.48 10.58
N PRO A 119 -5.97 -3.79 11.37
CA PRO A 119 -7.02 -4.33 12.21
C PRO A 119 -8.15 -4.96 11.39
N LEU A 120 -8.95 -5.87 11.97
CA LEU A 120 -10.08 -6.50 11.26
C LEU A 120 -11.21 -5.49 10.98
N TYR A 121 -11.38 -4.52 11.87
CA TYR A 121 -12.40 -3.46 11.78
C TYR A 121 -11.74 -2.10 11.94
N GLY A 122 -12.41 -1.06 11.42
CA GLY A 122 -11.89 0.31 11.51
C GLY A 122 -10.62 0.53 10.71
N ILE A 123 -10.48 -0.17 9.59
CA ILE A 123 -9.37 0.04 8.67
C ILE A 123 -9.49 1.44 8.08
N GLN A 124 -8.40 2.22 8.14
CA GLN A 124 -8.32 3.61 7.70
C GLN A 124 -7.52 3.72 6.40
N GLY A 125 -7.78 4.79 5.64
CA GLY A 125 -7.05 5.11 4.43
C GLY A 125 -7.78 4.73 3.14
N PHE A 126 -8.96 4.13 3.22
CA PHE A 126 -9.78 3.81 2.05
C PHE A 126 -10.73 4.94 1.68
N GLU A 127 -10.89 5.13 0.38
CA GLU A 127 -11.89 5.99 -0.23
C GLU A 127 -12.54 5.25 -1.40
N VAL A 128 -13.84 5.51 -1.62
CA VAL A 128 -14.63 4.96 -2.72
C VAL A 128 -15.26 6.09 -3.53
N ALA A 129 -15.44 5.87 -4.82
CA ALA A 129 -16.16 6.79 -5.70
C ALA A 129 -17.27 6.07 -6.46
N GLY A 130 -18.37 6.74 -6.70
CA GLY A 130 -19.47 6.31 -7.56
C GLY A 130 -19.30 6.79 -9.00
N ALA A 131 -20.44 6.96 -9.70
CA ALA A 131 -20.47 7.41 -11.09
C ALA A 131 -20.02 8.89 -11.25
N ASP A 132 -20.09 9.68 -10.20
CA ASP A 132 -19.66 11.08 -10.19
C ASP A 132 -18.12 11.25 -10.13
N GLY A 133 -17.37 10.16 -9.92
CA GLY A 133 -15.92 10.16 -9.81
C GLY A 133 -15.36 10.83 -8.56
N LYS A 134 -16.22 11.30 -7.63
CA LYS A 134 -15.78 11.92 -6.39
C LYS A 134 -15.48 10.87 -5.33
N PHE A 135 -14.30 10.97 -4.72
CA PHE A 135 -13.87 10.06 -3.67
C PHE A 135 -14.34 10.50 -2.29
N TYR A 136 -14.99 9.59 -1.60
CA TYR A 136 -15.46 9.73 -0.22
C TYR A 136 -14.80 8.68 0.66
N ARG A 137 -14.55 9.03 1.93
CA ARG A 137 -14.06 8.06 2.92
C ARG A 137 -14.99 6.87 2.99
N ALA A 138 -14.41 5.68 3.06
CA ALA A 138 -15.12 4.43 3.20
C ALA A 138 -14.94 3.85 4.60
N ALA A 139 -16.00 3.27 5.13
CA ALA A 139 -15.91 2.28 6.19
C ALA A 139 -15.26 1.02 5.59
N ALA A 140 -14.34 0.42 6.33
CA ALA A 140 -13.58 -0.72 5.85
C ALA A 140 -13.41 -1.77 6.94
N ARG A 141 -13.65 -3.04 6.59
CA ARG A 141 -13.41 -4.21 7.44
C ARG A 141 -12.73 -5.30 6.65
N TYR A 142 -12.00 -6.16 7.32
CA TYR A 142 -11.43 -7.36 6.71
C TYR A 142 -12.34 -8.55 6.93
N ASP A 143 -12.63 -9.25 5.86
CA ASP A 143 -13.35 -10.52 5.85
C ASP A 143 -12.42 -11.62 5.32
N TRP A 144 -12.38 -12.76 6.00
CA TRP A 144 -11.48 -13.86 5.65
C TRP A 144 -11.78 -14.52 4.30
N HIS A 145 -13.02 -14.44 3.83
CA HIS A 145 -13.44 -14.98 2.54
C HIS A 145 -13.39 -13.94 1.43
N ASP A 146 -13.87 -12.73 1.72
CA ASP A 146 -14.06 -11.68 0.74
C ASP A 146 -12.85 -10.75 0.60
N GLY A 147 -12.03 -10.61 1.62
CA GLY A 147 -10.94 -9.65 1.69
C GLY A 147 -11.37 -8.35 2.37
N ILE A 148 -10.98 -7.18 1.84
CA ILE A 148 -11.42 -5.91 2.44
C ILE A 148 -12.75 -5.50 1.83
N VAL A 149 -13.76 -5.36 2.68
CA VAL A 149 -15.10 -4.90 2.31
C VAL A 149 -15.25 -3.43 2.67
N LEU A 150 -15.65 -2.62 1.69
CA LEU A 150 -15.71 -1.17 1.75
C LEU A 150 -17.12 -0.68 1.47
N SER A 151 -17.60 0.30 2.22
CA SER A 151 -18.85 1.00 1.92
C SER A 151 -18.77 2.48 2.33
N SER A 152 -19.64 3.30 1.77
CA SER A 152 -19.81 4.70 2.15
C SER A 152 -21.25 5.12 1.97
N ASP A 153 -21.83 5.80 2.96
CA ASP A 153 -23.20 6.32 2.89
C ASP A 153 -23.40 7.35 1.76
N LYS A 154 -22.29 7.88 1.23
CA LYS A 154 -22.30 8.86 0.13
C LYS A 154 -22.19 8.20 -1.26
N VAL A 155 -22.01 6.86 -1.32
CA VAL A 155 -21.80 6.14 -2.58
C VAL A 155 -22.69 4.91 -2.62
N ALA A 156 -23.79 5.01 -3.34
CA ALA A 156 -24.77 3.92 -3.45
C ALA A 156 -24.21 2.71 -4.22
N VAL A 157 -23.44 2.95 -5.29
CA VAL A 157 -22.79 1.90 -6.08
C VAL A 157 -21.34 2.31 -6.35
N PRO A 158 -20.36 1.68 -5.68
CA PRO A 158 -18.95 1.96 -5.90
C PRO A 158 -18.52 1.61 -7.33
N ARG A 159 -17.70 2.47 -7.94
CA ARG A 159 -17.06 2.25 -9.24
C ARG A 159 -15.55 2.35 -9.20
N ALA A 160 -15.02 3.03 -8.18
CA ALA A 160 -13.59 3.14 -7.97
C ALA A 160 -13.27 3.07 -6.48
N VAL A 161 -12.08 2.56 -6.18
CA VAL A 161 -11.51 2.47 -4.84
C VAL A 161 -10.09 3.01 -4.87
N ARG A 162 -9.67 3.68 -3.81
CA ARG A 162 -8.26 4.00 -3.58
C ARG A 162 -7.91 3.82 -2.11
N TYR A 163 -6.65 3.45 -1.85
CA TYR A 163 -6.09 3.29 -0.52
C TYR A 163 -4.86 4.17 -0.37
N CYS A 164 -4.83 5.05 0.63
CA CYS A 164 -3.74 5.98 0.90
C CYS A 164 -3.23 6.72 -0.35
N PHE A 165 -4.13 6.99 -1.30
CA PHE A 165 -3.78 7.58 -2.60
C PHE A 165 -3.86 9.11 -2.54
N ARG A 166 -3.10 9.69 -1.60
CA ARG A 166 -2.88 11.12 -1.39
C ARG A 166 -1.43 11.41 -1.05
N ASN A 167 -1.03 12.65 -1.10
CA ASN A 167 0.33 13.07 -0.72
C ASN A 167 0.64 12.66 0.72
N PHE A 168 -0.22 13.06 1.65
CA PHE A 168 -0.14 12.64 3.04
C PHE A 168 -1.46 12.01 3.49
N MET A 169 -1.48 10.69 3.49
CA MET A 169 -2.57 9.91 4.06
C MET A 169 -1.98 8.68 4.72
N LEU A 170 -2.16 8.55 6.01
CA LEU A 170 -1.73 7.38 6.79
C LEU A 170 -2.86 6.36 6.80
N GLY A 171 -2.51 5.12 6.47
CA GLY A 171 -3.37 3.97 6.62
C GLY A 171 -2.91 3.08 7.76
N ASN A 172 -3.77 2.17 8.20
CA ASN A 172 -3.45 1.22 9.26
C ASN A 172 -3.57 -0.25 8.83
N ALA A 173 -3.93 -0.52 7.56
CA ALA A 173 -3.99 -1.91 7.04
C ALA A 173 -2.58 -2.50 6.94
N ARG A 174 -2.38 -3.65 7.60
CA ARG A 174 -1.10 -4.39 7.60
C ARG A 174 -1.35 -5.89 7.71
N ASN A 175 -0.43 -6.70 7.18
CA ASN A 175 -0.47 -8.14 7.42
C ASN A 175 0.06 -8.50 8.83
N GLN A 176 0.06 -9.78 9.16
CA GLN A 176 0.54 -10.29 10.46
C GLN A 176 2.02 -9.94 10.72
N GLY A 177 2.84 -9.80 9.69
CA GLY A 177 4.24 -9.35 9.81
C GLY A 177 4.40 -7.84 10.08
N GLY A 178 3.30 -7.10 10.24
CA GLY A 178 3.33 -5.65 10.46
C GLY A 178 3.69 -4.83 9.22
N LEU A 179 3.66 -5.43 8.03
CA LEU A 179 3.97 -4.75 6.78
C LEU A 179 2.71 -4.05 6.24
N PRO A 180 2.77 -2.76 5.92
CA PRO A 180 1.62 -2.00 5.46
C PRO A 180 1.15 -2.43 4.07
N LEU A 181 -0.14 -2.31 3.82
CA LEU A 181 -0.72 -2.41 2.49
C LEU A 181 -0.14 -1.32 1.59
N ILE A 182 0.35 -1.71 0.42
CA ILE A 182 0.84 -0.76 -0.59
C ILE A 182 -0.31 0.12 -1.08
N PRO A 183 -0.13 1.45 -1.15
CA PRO A 183 -1.12 2.35 -1.72
C PRO A 183 -1.48 1.98 -3.15
N PHE A 184 -2.76 2.09 -3.49
CA PHE A 184 -3.26 1.77 -4.82
C PHE A 184 -4.53 2.55 -5.18
N ARG A 185 -4.88 2.54 -6.45
CA ARG A 185 -6.19 2.90 -6.98
C ARG A 185 -6.66 1.84 -7.98
N ALA A 186 -7.97 1.61 -8.03
CA ALA A 186 -8.58 0.66 -8.93
C ALA A 186 -9.99 1.11 -9.34
N THR A 187 -10.39 0.73 -10.54
CA THR A 187 -11.75 0.92 -11.06
C THR A 187 -12.37 -0.42 -11.39
N VAL A 188 -13.69 -0.51 -11.26
CA VAL A 188 -14.44 -1.67 -11.75
C VAL A 188 -14.33 -1.73 -13.27
N LYS A 189 -14.01 -2.89 -13.79
CA LYS A 189 -13.95 -3.14 -15.23
C LYS A 189 -15.36 -3.35 -15.80
#